data_ecb20acaf398f0f32578d459a06f93ed
#
_entry.id   ecb20acaf398f0f32578d459a06f93ed
#
_cell.length_a   1.000
_cell.length_b   1.000
_cell.length_c   1.000
_cell.angle_alpha   90.00
_cell.angle_beta   90.00
_cell.angle_gamma   90.00
#
_symmetry.space_group_name_H-M   'P 1'
#
loop_
_entity.id
_entity.type
_entity.pdbx_description
1 polymer ?
#
loop_
_entity_poly.entity_id
_entity_poly.type
_entity_poly.pdbx_seq_one_letter_code
_entity_poly.pdbx_strand_id
1 'polypeptide(L)'
;MMRTLLAERDSERQRVEELRKRADELYLENLRLQVELARYKKWTYGPRADRLSENELAQVLLDFAEELEQLPIPSEEVPPASEPEYELRRVRRRKGRRALANFENLPVSTHVYELSAEERACPCCGVERQEIGTEESWQIEYIPGHFERIRHVRKKYACPSCERAGENPRIEVAAKADTAIEKGFAGPGLLAYIVTSKFADYLPLYRLEDIFERQGFEISRATQSVWCGDVADVVEPLYQRMAERVRQSHVVATDDTVLPMLSVGHTQPARIWVYVGDQENPYNVFDFTLDRGREGPKHFLRDFTQTLLADAYGGYNGVVTGNAITRAGCWSHARRKFVDAEKTAPEIAREAVSLLGKLFAVEKQAKEASVEERLQLRQRQSVPLLAELRQKLLRWKEQLLPKHPMAEAVNYTLSQWAELNVFCSDGAVPIDNNVSEREMKRVVLNRKNSLFVGNPRGGRTAAILATLTSTCRRHEIDPQLYLTQLLVNLPSWPARDLDAWLPDQWKRAHAARCAALGIPAPPTT
;
A
#
# COMPACT_ATOMS: atom_id res chain seq x y z
N MET A 1 42.76 1.61 -58.04
CA MET A 1 42.41 0.81 -56.85
C MET A 1 42.71 1.55 -55.52
N MET A 2 43.96 1.97 -55.19
CA MET A 2 44.29 2.62 -53.92
C MET A 2 43.67 4.03 -53.75
N ARG A 3 43.57 4.85 -54.82
CA ARG A 3 42.90 6.17 -54.79
C ARG A 3 41.39 6.08 -54.64
N THR A 4 40.74 5.03 -55.17
CA THR A 4 39.30 4.79 -55.05
C THR A 4 38.93 4.39 -53.61
N LEU A 5 39.71 3.52 -53.01
CA LEU A 5 39.52 3.11 -51.59
C LEU A 5 39.76 4.25 -50.60
N LEU A 6 40.67 5.19 -50.91
CA LEU A 6 40.87 6.39 -50.09
C LEU A 6 39.69 7.35 -50.18
N ALA A 7 39.13 7.55 -51.37
CA ALA A 7 37.95 8.40 -51.57
C ALA A 7 36.69 7.82 -50.92
N GLU A 8 36.49 6.51 -50.98
CA GLU A 8 35.40 5.81 -50.27
C GLU A 8 35.52 5.94 -48.74
N ARG A 9 36.72 5.75 -48.22
CA ARG A 9 36.99 5.93 -46.77
C ARG A 9 36.74 7.36 -46.31
N ASP A 10 37.10 8.36 -47.08
CA ASP A 10 36.92 9.76 -46.72
C ASP A 10 35.43 10.16 -46.82
N SER A 11 34.68 9.60 -47.78
CA SER A 11 33.23 9.72 -47.89
C SER A 11 32.51 9.05 -46.67
N GLU A 12 32.94 7.85 -46.27
CA GLU A 12 32.39 7.20 -45.05
C GLU A 12 32.70 7.99 -43.79
N ARG A 13 33.89 8.57 -43.67
CA ARG A 13 34.22 9.44 -42.51
C ARG A 13 33.33 10.68 -42.48
N GLN A 14 33.08 11.35 -43.59
CA GLN A 14 32.15 12.48 -43.64
C GLN A 14 30.74 12.07 -43.24
N ARG A 15 30.28 10.92 -43.70
CA ARG A 15 28.96 10.40 -43.36
C ARG A 15 28.82 10.03 -41.86
N VAL A 16 29.86 9.47 -41.26
CA VAL A 16 29.90 9.19 -39.81
C VAL A 16 29.90 10.50 -39.01
N GLU A 17 30.58 11.55 -39.50
CA GLU A 17 30.62 12.85 -38.81
C GLU A 17 29.28 13.60 -38.91
N GLU A 18 28.58 13.51 -40.05
CA GLU A 18 27.21 14.00 -40.22
C GLU A 18 26.21 13.25 -39.29
N LEU A 19 26.30 11.92 -39.24
CA LEU A 19 25.45 11.13 -38.39
C LEU A 19 25.69 11.42 -36.89
N ARG A 20 26.93 11.69 -36.49
CA ARG A 20 27.25 12.13 -35.12
C ARG A 20 26.63 13.49 -34.81
N LYS A 21 26.76 14.48 -35.71
CA LYS A 21 26.10 15.78 -35.53
C LYS A 21 24.58 15.66 -35.40
N ARG A 22 23.98 14.82 -36.25
CA ARG A 22 22.53 14.57 -36.18
C ARG A 22 22.11 13.86 -34.88
N ALA A 23 22.91 12.94 -34.40
CA ALA A 23 22.68 12.27 -33.12
C ALA A 23 22.78 13.24 -31.93
N ASP A 24 23.76 14.16 -31.95
CA ASP A 24 23.92 15.19 -30.92
C ASP A 24 22.77 16.20 -30.95
N GLU A 25 22.30 16.61 -32.13
CA GLU A 25 21.11 17.47 -32.31
C GLU A 25 19.86 16.79 -31.71
N LEU A 26 19.60 15.54 -32.09
CA LEU A 26 18.48 14.76 -31.57
C LEU A 26 18.56 14.52 -30.05
N TYR A 27 19.77 14.35 -29.53
CA TYR A 27 19.97 14.24 -28.10
C TYR A 27 19.62 15.54 -27.38
N LEU A 28 20.05 16.69 -27.87
CA LEU A 28 19.71 18.00 -27.31
C LEU A 28 18.23 18.30 -27.41
N GLU A 29 17.58 17.94 -28.51
CA GLU A 29 16.14 18.09 -28.69
C GLU A 29 15.34 17.18 -27.73
N ASN A 30 15.77 15.94 -27.53
CA ASN A 30 15.19 15.03 -26.54
C ASN A 30 15.35 15.58 -25.11
N LEU A 31 16.49 16.16 -24.79
CA LEU A 31 16.72 16.80 -23.49
C LEU A 31 15.79 18.01 -23.28
N ARG A 32 15.59 18.82 -24.33
CA ARG A 32 14.67 19.94 -24.33
C ARG A 32 13.24 19.48 -24.10
N LEU A 33 12.78 18.47 -24.84
CA LEU A 33 11.45 17.88 -24.69
C LEU A 33 11.24 17.25 -23.31
N GLN A 34 12.26 16.62 -22.72
CA GLN A 34 12.20 16.11 -21.35
C GLN A 34 12.06 17.23 -20.31
N VAL A 35 12.73 18.37 -20.50
CA VAL A 35 12.60 19.55 -19.63
C VAL A 35 11.21 20.17 -19.78
N GLU A 36 10.68 20.27 -20.97
CA GLU A 36 9.32 20.76 -21.23
C GLU A 36 8.28 19.81 -20.64
N LEU A 37 8.42 18.50 -20.85
CA LEU A 37 7.56 17.50 -20.24
C LEU A 37 7.60 17.54 -18.69
N ALA A 38 8.77 17.78 -18.12
CA ALA A 38 8.91 17.97 -16.68
C ALA A 38 8.23 19.28 -16.20
N ARG A 39 8.28 20.34 -17.00
CA ARG A 39 7.56 21.60 -16.76
C ARG A 39 6.03 21.39 -16.80
N TYR A 40 5.52 20.72 -17.86
CA TYR A 40 4.10 20.37 -18.00
C TYR A 40 3.64 19.44 -16.87
N LYS A 41 4.41 18.40 -16.52
CA LYS A 41 4.13 17.54 -15.38
C LYS A 41 4.07 18.30 -14.05
N LYS A 42 4.99 19.26 -13.83
CA LYS A 42 5.01 20.10 -12.65
C LYS A 42 3.83 21.08 -12.62
N TRP A 43 3.38 21.55 -13.77
CA TRP A 43 2.26 22.46 -13.91
C TRP A 43 0.92 21.72 -13.78
N THR A 44 0.79 20.54 -14.41
CA THR A 44 -0.43 19.71 -14.42
C THR A 44 -0.60 18.87 -13.15
N TYR A 45 0.49 18.41 -12.52
CA TYR A 45 0.47 17.53 -11.34
C TYR A 45 1.22 18.10 -10.13
N GLY A 46 1.66 19.35 -10.18
CA GLY A 46 2.30 20.03 -9.06
C GLY A 46 1.31 20.55 -8.02
N PRO A 47 1.78 21.13 -6.89
CA PRO A 47 0.94 21.59 -5.77
C PRO A 47 -0.16 22.62 -6.12
N ARG A 48 -0.18 23.14 -7.35
CA ARG A 48 -1.20 24.08 -7.86
C ARG A 48 -2.22 23.43 -8.81
N ALA A 49 -2.01 22.18 -9.22
CA ALA A 49 -2.92 21.47 -10.12
C ALA A 49 -4.30 21.24 -9.51
N ASP A 50 -4.39 21.12 -8.19
CA ASP A 50 -5.65 21.00 -7.45
C ASP A 50 -6.54 22.26 -7.50
N ARG A 51 -6.08 23.35 -8.15
CA ARG A 51 -6.80 24.64 -8.26
C ARG A 51 -7.28 24.96 -9.67
N LEU A 52 -6.98 24.13 -10.65
CA LEU A 52 -7.47 24.33 -12.02
C LEU A 52 -8.92 23.81 -12.13
N SER A 53 -9.82 24.65 -12.66
CA SER A 53 -11.16 24.20 -13.02
C SER A 53 -11.11 23.22 -14.20
N GLU A 54 -12.15 22.37 -14.34
CA GLU A 54 -12.23 21.42 -15.47
C GLU A 54 -12.12 22.10 -16.85
N ASN A 55 -12.62 23.33 -16.97
CA ASN A 55 -12.53 24.13 -18.19
C ASN A 55 -11.10 24.59 -18.49
N GLU A 56 -10.33 24.97 -17.47
CA GLU A 56 -8.92 25.35 -17.64
C GLU A 56 -8.05 24.14 -18.00
N LEU A 57 -8.36 22.96 -17.44
CA LEU A 57 -7.66 21.72 -17.79
C LEU A 57 -7.98 21.29 -19.24
N ALA A 58 -9.25 21.41 -19.67
CA ALA A 58 -9.69 21.12 -21.03
C ALA A 58 -9.03 22.08 -22.03
N GLN A 59 -8.92 23.39 -21.70
CA GLN A 59 -8.27 24.37 -22.55
C GLN A 59 -6.78 24.07 -22.72
N VAL A 60 -6.08 23.70 -21.65
CA VAL A 60 -4.66 23.31 -21.70
C VAL A 60 -4.41 22.08 -22.55
N LEU A 61 -5.34 21.11 -22.52
CA LEU A 61 -5.26 19.90 -23.35
C LEU A 61 -5.53 20.22 -24.84
N LEU A 62 -6.43 21.16 -25.12
CA LEU A 62 -6.71 21.64 -26.48
C LEU A 62 -5.52 22.44 -27.03
N ASP A 63 -4.96 23.36 -26.27
CA ASP A 63 -3.78 24.14 -26.67
C ASP A 63 -2.57 23.21 -26.96
N PHE A 64 -2.40 22.15 -26.18
CA PHE A 64 -1.37 21.13 -26.39
C PHE A 64 -1.62 20.28 -27.66
N ALA A 65 -2.87 19.94 -27.94
CA ALA A 65 -3.23 19.23 -29.18
C ALA A 65 -3.00 20.10 -30.42
N GLU A 66 -3.34 21.39 -30.36
CA GLU A 66 -3.08 22.36 -31.44
C GLU A 66 -1.57 22.59 -31.67
N GLU A 67 -0.75 22.63 -30.61
CA GLU A 67 0.72 22.71 -30.74
C GLU A 67 1.32 21.44 -31.34
N LEU A 68 0.77 20.26 -31.05
CA LEU A 68 1.19 18.98 -31.64
C LEU A 68 0.83 18.89 -33.13
N GLU A 69 -0.31 19.45 -33.54
CA GLU A 69 -0.72 19.49 -34.96
C GLU A 69 0.12 20.48 -35.80
N GLN A 70 0.71 21.50 -35.17
CA GLN A 70 1.58 22.49 -35.83
C GLN A 70 3.04 22.05 -35.97
N LEU A 71 3.44 20.92 -35.37
CA LEU A 71 4.77 20.37 -35.63
C LEU A 71 4.87 19.87 -37.07
N PRO A 72 5.86 20.32 -37.83
CA PRO A 72 6.04 19.87 -39.21
C PRO A 72 6.26 18.34 -39.19
N ILE A 73 5.33 17.62 -39.82
CA ILE A 73 5.51 16.19 -40.09
C ILE A 73 6.65 16.10 -41.10
N PRO A 74 7.76 15.42 -40.81
CA PRO A 74 8.80 15.20 -41.79
C PRO A 74 8.20 14.38 -42.94
N SER A 75 7.98 15.00 -44.10
CA SER A 75 7.61 14.30 -45.31
C SER A 75 8.87 13.66 -45.91
N GLU A 76 9.37 12.61 -45.33
CA GLU A 76 10.28 11.69 -46.00
C GLU A 76 9.49 10.40 -46.28
N GLU A 77 9.30 10.13 -47.57
CA GLU A 77 8.90 8.82 -48.05
C GLU A 77 9.92 7.80 -47.53
N VAL A 78 9.55 7.09 -46.47
CA VAL A 78 10.33 5.94 -45.98
C VAL A 78 10.19 4.86 -47.06
N PRO A 79 11.28 4.43 -47.73
CA PRO A 79 11.21 3.26 -48.60
C PRO A 79 10.68 2.07 -47.81
N PRO A 80 9.88 1.15 -48.40
CA PRO A 80 9.32 0.03 -47.69
C PRO A 80 10.45 -0.72 -47.00
N ALA A 81 10.45 -0.68 -45.68
CA ALA A 81 11.41 -1.39 -44.85
C ALA A 81 11.27 -2.89 -45.18
N SER A 82 12.33 -3.50 -45.65
CA SER A 82 12.47 -4.96 -45.60
C SER A 82 12.18 -5.38 -44.14
N GLU A 83 11.29 -6.34 -43.94
CA GLU A 83 10.98 -6.86 -42.63
C GLU A 83 12.27 -7.13 -41.86
N PRO A 84 12.47 -6.54 -40.68
CA PRO A 84 13.68 -6.79 -39.91
C PRO A 84 13.66 -8.27 -39.49
N GLU A 85 14.64 -9.02 -39.97
CA GLU A 85 14.93 -10.38 -39.51
C GLU A 85 15.35 -10.28 -38.04
N TYR A 86 14.41 -10.52 -37.13
CA TYR A 86 14.69 -10.54 -35.68
C TYR A 86 15.48 -11.79 -35.32
N GLU A 87 16.80 -11.68 -35.27
CA GLU A 87 17.62 -12.69 -34.61
C GLU A 87 17.30 -12.70 -33.09
N LEU A 88 16.73 -13.78 -32.61
CA LEU A 88 16.54 -14.04 -31.18
C LEU A 88 17.91 -14.13 -30.50
N ARG A 89 18.45 -13.01 -30.04
CA ARG A 89 19.71 -12.97 -29.27
C ARG A 89 19.49 -13.55 -27.89
N ARG A 90 20.09 -14.70 -27.62
CA ARG A 90 20.20 -15.24 -26.25
C ARG A 90 21.13 -14.34 -25.43
N VAL A 91 20.56 -13.56 -24.49
CA VAL A 91 21.34 -12.71 -23.59
C VAL A 91 21.99 -13.59 -22.51
N ARG A 92 23.31 -13.79 -22.58
CA ARG A 92 24.07 -14.40 -21.49
C ARG A 92 24.16 -13.41 -20.33
N ARG A 93 23.38 -13.65 -19.27
CA ARG A 93 23.53 -12.91 -18.02
C ARG A 93 24.79 -13.36 -17.28
N ARG A 94 25.54 -12.38 -16.68
CA ARG A 94 26.61 -12.67 -15.73
C ARG A 94 26.02 -13.44 -14.54
N LYS A 95 26.64 -14.56 -14.16
CA LYS A 95 26.26 -15.38 -13.00
C LYS A 95 26.43 -14.55 -11.71
N GLY A 96 25.36 -13.94 -11.22
CA GLY A 96 25.24 -13.55 -9.81
C GLY A 96 24.67 -14.75 -9.05
N ARG A 97 25.29 -15.17 -7.96
CA ARG A 97 24.71 -16.16 -7.04
C ARG A 97 23.47 -15.53 -6.42
N ARG A 98 22.28 -15.84 -6.90
CA ARG A 98 21.03 -15.61 -6.17
C ARG A 98 20.91 -16.75 -5.15
N ALA A 99 20.70 -16.40 -3.88
CA ALA A 99 20.39 -17.39 -2.86
C ALA A 99 19.03 -18.04 -3.22
N LEU A 100 19.04 -19.30 -3.62
CA LEU A 100 17.82 -20.09 -3.91
C LEU A 100 17.00 -20.35 -2.64
N ALA A 101 17.59 -20.18 -1.45
CA ALA A 101 16.96 -20.33 -0.15
C ALA A 101 15.64 -19.53 0.01
N ASN A 102 15.45 -18.45 -0.73
CA ASN A 102 14.21 -17.64 -0.69
C ASN A 102 13.03 -18.29 -1.44
N PHE A 103 13.22 -19.43 -2.10
CA PHE A 103 12.22 -20.08 -2.96
C PHE A 103 11.87 -21.51 -2.53
N GLU A 104 12.41 -21.97 -1.41
CA GLU A 104 12.20 -23.34 -0.89
C GLU A 104 10.74 -23.66 -0.53
N ASN A 105 9.94 -22.61 -0.26
CA ASN A 105 8.51 -22.75 0.09
C ASN A 105 7.57 -22.84 -1.12
N LEU A 106 8.09 -22.73 -2.36
CA LEU A 106 7.25 -22.84 -3.55
C LEU A 106 6.95 -24.29 -3.88
N PRO A 107 5.74 -24.60 -4.43
CA PRO A 107 5.46 -25.93 -4.98
C PRO A 107 6.46 -26.29 -6.08
N VAL A 108 6.88 -27.54 -6.10
CA VAL A 108 7.87 -28.05 -7.05
C VAL A 108 7.20 -28.90 -8.12
N SER A 109 7.39 -28.53 -9.39
CA SER A 109 7.09 -29.39 -10.55
C SER A 109 8.40 -29.86 -11.15
N THR A 110 8.57 -31.18 -11.26
CA THR A 110 9.80 -31.79 -11.80
C THR A 110 9.61 -32.12 -13.26
N HIS A 111 10.47 -31.59 -14.11
CA HIS A 111 10.56 -31.96 -15.53
C HIS A 111 11.83 -32.79 -15.73
N VAL A 112 11.67 -34.04 -16.09
CA VAL A 112 12.80 -34.95 -16.35
C VAL A 112 13.10 -34.93 -17.84
N TYR A 113 14.35 -34.70 -18.19
CA TYR A 113 14.86 -34.74 -19.57
C TYR A 113 15.73 -35.96 -19.70
N GLU A 114 15.39 -36.85 -20.63
CA GLU A 114 16.14 -38.09 -20.90
C GLU A 114 16.65 -38.08 -22.32
N LEU A 115 17.73 -38.81 -22.55
CA LEU A 115 18.21 -39.10 -23.91
C LEU A 115 17.23 -40.02 -24.62
N SER A 116 16.98 -39.80 -25.89
CA SER A 116 16.23 -40.71 -26.73
C SER A 116 16.96 -42.07 -26.85
N ALA A 117 16.24 -43.13 -27.25
CA ALA A 117 16.85 -44.45 -27.42
C ALA A 117 18.06 -44.44 -28.37
N GLU A 118 18.02 -43.61 -29.41
CA GLU A 118 19.12 -43.43 -30.35
C GLU A 118 20.33 -42.73 -29.74
N GLU A 119 20.08 -41.72 -28.91
CA GLU A 119 21.14 -40.96 -28.22
C GLU A 119 21.78 -41.75 -27.06
N ARG A 120 21.10 -42.77 -26.53
CA ARG A 120 21.65 -43.65 -25.49
C ARG A 120 22.72 -44.59 -26.05
N ALA A 121 22.70 -44.91 -27.35
CA ALA A 121 23.74 -45.73 -27.97
C ALA A 121 25.08 -45.00 -28.00
N CYS A 122 26.15 -45.69 -27.57
CA CYS A 122 27.50 -45.11 -27.64
C CYS A 122 27.95 -45.03 -29.11
N PRO A 123 28.34 -43.87 -29.60
CA PRO A 123 28.78 -43.71 -31.01
C PRO A 123 30.08 -44.45 -31.34
N CYS A 124 30.85 -44.87 -30.33
CA CYS A 124 32.11 -45.58 -30.55
C CYS A 124 31.96 -47.10 -30.58
N CYS A 125 31.08 -47.69 -29.74
CA CYS A 125 30.98 -49.13 -29.56
C CYS A 125 29.55 -49.69 -29.64
N GLY A 126 28.53 -48.83 -29.81
CA GLY A 126 27.12 -49.25 -29.91
C GLY A 126 26.46 -49.70 -28.58
N VAL A 127 27.21 -49.78 -27.49
CA VAL A 127 26.67 -50.22 -26.19
C VAL A 127 25.79 -49.10 -25.59
N GLU A 128 24.67 -49.47 -24.97
CA GLU A 128 23.77 -48.51 -24.31
C GLU A 128 24.45 -47.84 -23.11
N ARG A 129 24.40 -46.49 -23.05
CA ARG A 129 24.94 -45.68 -21.95
C ARG A 129 24.10 -45.85 -20.71
N GLN A 130 24.74 -46.05 -19.59
CA GLN A 130 24.10 -46.10 -18.27
C GLN A 130 24.04 -44.69 -17.66
N GLU A 131 22.97 -44.43 -16.92
CA GLU A 131 22.85 -43.19 -16.11
C GLU A 131 23.90 -43.20 -15.00
N ILE A 132 24.65 -42.11 -14.89
CA ILE A 132 25.72 -41.92 -13.89
C ILE A 132 25.46 -40.81 -12.93
N GLY A 133 24.34 -40.06 -13.10
CA GLY A 133 23.93 -38.96 -12.26
C GLY A 133 23.02 -37.97 -12.96
N THR A 134 22.55 -36.99 -12.21
CA THR A 134 21.65 -35.92 -12.66
C THR A 134 22.26 -34.56 -12.49
N GLU A 135 21.98 -33.63 -13.40
CA GLU A 135 22.28 -32.23 -13.27
C GLU A 135 20.96 -31.48 -13.06
N GLU A 136 20.85 -30.76 -11.94
CA GLU A 136 19.62 -30.02 -11.60
C GLU A 136 19.78 -28.53 -11.89
N SER A 137 18.73 -27.95 -12.41
CA SER A 137 18.59 -26.50 -12.55
C SER A 137 17.19 -26.05 -12.12
N TRP A 138 17.09 -24.86 -11.57
CA TRP A 138 15.83 -24.33 -11.04
C TRP A 138 15.36 -23.14 -11.86
N GLN A 139 14.06 -23.12 -12.16
CA GLN A 139 13.35 -22.01 -12.80
C GLN A 139 12.14 -21.66 -11.95
N ILE A 140 11.82 -20.37 -11.83
CA ILE A 140 10.59 -19.93 -11.19
C ILE A 140 9.59 -19.57 -12.27
N GLU A 141 8.40 -20.15 -12.18
CA GLU A 141 7.30 -19.93 -13.10
C GLU A 141 6.11 -19.31 -12.37
N TYR A 142 5.37 -18.44 -13.04
CA TYR A 142 4.10 -17.89 -12.57
C TYR A 142 2.93 -18.59 -13.27
N ILE A 143 2.08 -19.24 -12.48
CA ILE A 143 0.86 -19.88 -12.97
C ILE A 143 -0.30 -18.92 -12.68
N PRO A 144 -0.95 -18.32 -13.70
CA PRO A 144 -2.08 -17.44 -13.51
C PRO A 144 -3.24 -18.12 -12.79
N GLY A 145 -3.88 -17.40 -11.86
CA GLY A 145 -5.15 -17.82 -11.28
C GLY A 145 -6.26 -17.91 -12.36
N HIS A 146 -7.28 -18.70 -12.08
CA HIS A 146 -8.43 -18.87 -12.97
C HIS A 146 -9.74 -18.86 -12.17
N PHE A 147 -10.86 -18.57 -12.87
CA PHE A 147 -12.19 -18.69 -12.29
C PHE A 147 -12.68 -20.13 -12.36
N GLU A 148 -13.37 -20.58 -11.30
CA GLU A 148 -14.02 -21.86 -11.23
C GLU A 148 -15.52 -21.68 -11.01
N ARG A 149 -16.35 -22.46 -11.70
CA ARG A 149 -17.80 -22.48 -11.51
C ARG A 149 -18.20 -23.63 -10.59
N ILE A 150 -18.58 -23.30 -9.35
CA ILE A 150 -19.00 -24.29 -8.35
C ILE A 150 -20.49 -24.56 -8.46
N ARG A 151 -20.87 -25.84 -8.59
CA ARG A 151 -22.24 -26.29 -8.64
C ARG A 151 -22.67 -26.87 -7.29
N HIS A 152 -23.56 -26.19 -6.58
CA HIS A 152 -24.14 -26.68 -5.34
C HIS A 152 -25.42 -27.47 -5.66
N VAL A 153 -25.47 -28.76 -5.31
CA VAL A 153 -26.62 -29.65 -5.52
C VAL A 153 -27.20 -30.02 -4.16
N ARG A 154 -28.45 -29.62 -3.90
CA ARG A 154 -29.20 -29.98 -2.71
C ARG A 154 -30.19 -31.09 -3.05
N LYS A 155 -30.03 -32.25 -2.46
CA LYS A 155 -30.95 -33.36 -2.64
C LYS A 155 -32.23 -33.11 -1.86
N LYS A 156 -33.37 -33.48 -2.46
CA LYS A 156 -34.68 -33.44 -1.83
C LYS A 156 -35.09 -34.87 -1.48
N TYR A 157 -35.65 -35.04 -0.31
CA TYR A 157 -36.11 -36.32 0.20
C TYR A 157 -37.59 -36.25 0.54
N ALA A 158 -38.38 -37.27 0.13
CA ALA A 158 -39.77 -37.44 0.49
C ALA A 158 -39.95 -38.78 1.15
N CYS A 159 -40.92 -38.93 2.05
CA CYS A 159 -41.26 -40.20 2.68
C CYS A 159 -42.14 -41.03 1.76
N PRO A 160 -41.70 -42.21 1.24
CA PRO A 160 -42.49 -43.00 0.33
C PRO A 160 -43.71 -43.68 1.00
N SER A 161 -43.69 -43.78 2.34
CA SER A 161 -44.82 -44.35 3.08
C SER A 161 -45.97 -43.36 3.22
N CYS A 162 -45.72 -42.08 3.50
CA CYS A 162 -46.71 -41.03 3.54
C CYS A 162 -47.31 -40.78 2.14
N GLU A 163 -46.52 -40.83 1.09
CA GLU A 163 -46.97 -40.72 -0.29
C GLU A 163 -47.93 -41.85 -0.67
N ARG A 164 -47.67 -43.09 -0.27
CA ARG A 164 -48.54 -44.26 -0.47
C ARG A 164 -49.83 -44.20 0.35
N ALA A 165 -49.83 -43.56 1.49
CA ALA A 165 -51.00 -43.38 2.34
C ALA A 165 -51.92 -42.26 1.86
N GLY A 166 -51.60 -41.56 0.77
CA GLY A 166 -52.39 -40.42 0.26
C GLY A 166 -52.24 -39.15 1.09
N GLU A 167 -51.32 -39.11 2.06
CA GLU A 167 -50.95 -37.92 2.79
C GLU A 167 -49.96 -37.08 2.00
N ASN A 168 -50.02 -35.74 2.11
CA ASN A 168 -49.04 -34.86 1.47
C ASN A 168 -47.65 -35.19 2.00
N PRO A 169 -46.73 -35.75 1.20
CA PRO A 169 -45.41 -36.12 1.67
C PRO A 169 -44.65 -34.88 2.08
N ARG A 170 -44.15 -34.88 3.31
CA ARG A 170 -43.28 -33.82 3.81
C ARG A 170 -41.95 -33.91 3.08
N ILE A 171 -41.65 -32.91 2.21
CA ILE A 171 -40.43 -32.85 1.45
C ILE A 171 -39.35 -32.12 2.29
N GLU A 172 -38.26 -32.81 2.61
CA GLU A 172 -37.10 -32.24 3.24
C GLU A 172 -36.02 -31.97 2.20
N VAL A 173 -35.41 -30.78 2.26
CA VAL A 173 -34.32 -30.36 1.36
C VAL A 173 -33.04 -30.29 2.18
N ALA A 174 -31.99 -30.96 1.75
CA ALA A 174 -30.69 -30.92 2.41
C ALA A 174 -30.25 -29.45 2.66
N ALA A 175 -29.77 -29.17 3.88
CA ALA A 175 -29.29 -27.84 4.24
C ALA A 175 -28.13 -27.42 3.31
N LYS A 176 -28.05 -26.15 3.03
CA LYS A 176 -26.89 -25.52 2.38
C LYS A 176 -26.02 -24.92 3.49
N ALA A 177 -24.70 -24.96 3.33
CA ALA A 177 -23.80 -24.24 4.22
C ALA A 177 -24.09 -22.73 4.18
N ASP A 178 -23.96 -22.07 5.31
CA ASP A 178 -24.08 -20.61 5.40
C ASP A 178 -23.08 -19.93 4.49
N THR A 179 -23.49 -18.82 3.89
CA THR A 179 -22.65 -18.05 2.96
C THR A 179 -22.50 -16.61 3.46
N ALA A 180 -21.34 -16.02 3.27
CA ALA A 180 -21.08 -14.65 3.69
C ALA A 180 -22.05 -13.64 3.10
N ILE A 181 -22.50 -13.85 1.86
CA ILE A 181 -23.51 -13.04 1.19
C ILE A 181 -24.66 -13.95 0.80
N GLU A 182 -25.83 -13.73 1.39
CA GLU A 182 -27.04 -14.47 1.05
C GLU A 182 -27.43 -14.24 -0.42
N LYS A 183 -27.82 -15.32 -1.12
CA LYS A 183 -28.24 -15.31 -2.53
C LYS A 183 -27.19 -14.73 -3.50
N GLY A 184 -25.97 -14.41 -3.03
CA GLY A 184 -24.85 -14.02 -3.87
C GLY A 184 -24.29 -15.19 -4.67
N PHE A 185 -23.75 -14.92 -5.87
CA PHE A 185 -23.04 -15.93 -6.67
C PHE A 185 -21.52 -15.88 -6.49
N ALA A 186 -20.99 -14.84 -5.83
CA ALA A 186 -19.56 -14.75 -5.54
C ALA A 186 -19.16 -15.66 -4.39
N GLY A 187 -18.19 -16.54 -4.64
CA GLY A 187 -17.60 -17.37 -3.60
C GLY A 187 -16.65 -16.56 -2.70
N PRO A 188 -16.33 -17.07 -1.49
CA PRO A 188 -15.46 -16.38 -0.53
C PRO A 188 -14.09 -16.00 -1.09
N GLY A 189 -13.48 -16.84 -1.91
CA GLY A 189 -12.20 -16.58 -2.56
C GLY A 189 -12.25 -15.40 -3.55
N LEU A 190 -13.33 -15.27 -4.34
CA LEU A 190 -13.54 -14.16 -5.25
C LEU A 190 -13.76 -12.84 -4.49
N LEU A 191 -14.58 -12.87 -3.45
CA LEU A 191 -14.80 -11.71 -2.57
C LEU A 191 -13.49 -11.23 -1.93
N ALA A 192 -12.72 -12.16 -1.37
CA ALA A 192 -11.41 -11.89 -0.79
C ALA A 192 -10.42 -11.32 -1.82
N TYR A 193 -10.42 -11.84 -3.06
CA TYR A 193 -9.57 -11.34 -4.14
C TYR A 193 -9.90 -9.89 -4.52
N ILE A 194 -11.18 -9.55 -4.65
CA ILE A 194 -11.61 -8.17 -4.97
C ILE A 194 -11.20 -7.21 -3.84
N VAL A 195 -11.43 -7.60 -2.59
CA VAL A 195 -11.06 -6.78 -1.42
C VAL A 195 -9.55 -6.58 -1.34
N THR A 196 -8.77 -7.65 -1.45
CA THR A 196 -7.30 -7.59 -1.42
C THR A 196 -6.76 -6.73 -2.54
N SER A 197 -7.19 -6.97 -3.78
CA SER A 197 -6.77 -6.19 -4.95
C SER A 197 -7.06 -4.69 -4.78
N LYS A 198 -8.25 -4.34 -4.23
CA LYS A 198 -8.62 -2.93 -4.06
C LYS A 198 -7.94 -2.26 -2.87
N PHE A 199 -7.86 -2.90 -1.70
CA PHE A 199 -7.46 -2.26 -0.45
C PHE A 199 -6.03 -2.58 -0.01
N ALA A 200 -5.45 -3.72 -0.44
CA ALA A 200 -4.05 -4.05 -0.19
C ALA A 200 -3.14 -3.68 -1.37
N ASP A 201 -3.61 -3.93 -2.63
CA ASP A 201 -2.84 -3.70 -3.85
C ASP A 201 -3.19 -2.39 -4.56
N TYR A 202 -4.22 -1.68 -4.06
CA TYR A 202 -4.68 -0.35 -4.53
C TYR A 202 -5.16 -0.32 -5.98
N LEU A 203 -5.63 -1.46 -6.50
CA LEU A 203 -6.23 -1.53 -7.83
C LEU A 203 -7.64 -0.93 -7.80
N PRO A 204 -7.97 0.03 -8.68
CA PRO A 204 -9.34 0.51 -8.80
C PRO A 204 -10.22 -0.55 -9.48
N LEU A 205 -11.52 -0.57 -9.11
CA LEU A 205 -12.45 -1.61 -9.57
C LEU A 205 -12.60 -1.67 -11.10
N TYR A 206 -12.43 -0.55 -11.82
CA TYR A 206 -12.48 -0.55 -13.28
C TYR A 206 -11.32 -1.36 -13.91
N ARG A 207 -10.13 -1.35 -13.29
CA ARG A 207 -9.00 -2.19 -13.75
C ARG A 207 -9.23 -3.67 -13.44
N LEU A 208 -9.92 -3.97 -12.33
CA LEU A 208 -10.32 -5.33 -12.03
C LEU A 208 -11.38 -5.84 -13.01
N GLU A 209 -12.30 -4.98 -13.46
CA GLU A 209 -13.24 -5.27 -14.53
C GLU A 209 -12.51 -5.72 -15.79
N ASP A 210 -11.52 -4.93 -16.26
CA ASP A 210 -10.68 -5.28 -17.41
C ASP A 210 -9.86 -6.58 -17.19
N ILE A 211 -9.38 -6.83 -15.98
CA ILE A 211 -8.62 -8.06 -15.65
C ILE A 211 -9.54 -9.29 -15.74
N PHE A 212 -10.76 -9.19 -15.21
CA PHE A 212 -11.73 -10.28 -15.23
C PHE A 212 -12.22 -10.58 -16.65
N GLU A 213 -12.46 -9.54 -17.45
CA GLU A 213 -12.84 -9.69 -18.86
C GLU A 213 -11.78 -10.45 -19.64
N ARG A 214 -10.49 -10.14 -19.46
CA ARG A 214 -9.38 -10.88 -20.09
C ARG A 214 -9.28 -12.35 -19.64
N GLN A 215 -9.87 -12.68 -18.49
CA GLN A 215 -9.96 -14.07 -17.99
C GLN A 215 -11.27 -14.75 -18.40
N GLY A 216 -12.06 -14.11 -19.26
CA GLY A 216 -13.31 -14.65 -19.81
C GLY A 216 -14.52 -14.55 -18.88
N PHE A 217 -14.49 -13.67 -17.87
CA PHE A 217 -15.59 -13.48 -16.93
C PHE A 217 -15.84 -11.99 -16.67
N GLU A 218 -17.05 -11.53 -17.00
CA GLU A 218 -17.45 -10.14 -16.82
C GLU A 218 -18.09 -9.90 -15.46
N ILE A 219 -17.50 -9.01 -14.66
CA ILE A 219 -18.07 -8.51 -13.40
C ILE A 219 -17.97 -7.00 -13.39
N SER A 220 -19.12 -6.32 -13.48
CA SER A 220 -19.15 -4.86 -13.49
C SER A 220 -18.56 -4.27 -12.20
N ARG A 221 -17.88 -3.11 -12.30
CA ARG A 221 -17.37 -2.35 -11.14
C ARG A 221 -18.48 -2.00 -10.14
N ALA A 222 -19.73 -1.85 -10.60
CA ALA A 222 -20.87 -1.61 -9.72
C ALA A 222 -21.12 -2.84 -8.82
N THR A 223 -21.16 -4.05 -9.40
CA THR A 223 -21.29 -5.31 -8.67
C THR A 223 -20.13 -5.51 -7.68
N GLN A 224 -18.89 -5.27 -8.11
CA GLN A 224 -17.71 -5.35 -7.25
C GLN A 224 -17.80 -4.38 -6.06
N SER A 225 -18.31 -3.17 -6.30
CA SER A 225 -18.50 -2.15 -5.24
C SER A 225 -19.56 -2.58 -4.22
N VAL A 226 -20.68 -3.17 -4.67
CA VAL A 226 -21.71 -3.72 -3.78
C VAL A 226 -21.11 -4.84 -2.93
N TRP A 227 -20.41 -5.78 -3.53
CA TRP A 227 -19.76 -6.89 -2.78
C TRP A 227 -18.73 -6.40 -1.76
N CYS A 228 -17.96 -5.34 -2.06
CA CYS A 228 -17.09 -4.74 -1.06
C CYS A 228 -17.89 -4.20 0.14
N GLY A 229 -19.06 -3.58 -0.11
CA GLY A 229 -19.96 -3.12 0.95
C GLY A 229 -20.51 -4.27 1.78
N ASP A 230 -20.97 -5.34 1.12
CA ASP A 230 -21.52 -6.51 1.78
C ASP A 230 -20.47 -7.25 2.62
N VAL A 231 -19.23 -7.38 2.10
CA VAL A 231 -18.10 -7.92 2.88
C VAL A 231 -17.81 -7.05 4.09
N ALA A 232 -17.83 -5.72 3.95
CA ALA A 232 -17.61 -4.81 5.08
C ALA A 232 -18.68 -4.99 6.16
N ASP A 233 -19.95 -5.15 5.78
CA ASP A 233 -21.05 -5.40 6.72
C ASP A 233 -20.85 -6.75 7.46
N VAL A 234 -20.41 -7.81 6.78
CA VAL A 234 -20.12 -9.13 7.39
C VAL A 234 -18.98 -9.06 8.41
N VAL A 235 -17.94 -8.30 8.12
CA VAL A 235 -16.74 -8.23 8.97
C VAL A 235 -16.79 -7.07 9.99
N GLU A 236 -17.86 -6.27 9.98
CA GLU A 236 -18.01 -5.14 10.88
C GLU A 236 -17.87 -5.48 12.36
N PRO A 237 -18.43 -6.60 12.88
CA PRO A 237 -18.24 -6.96 14.29
C PRO A 237 -16.75 -7.14 14.66
N LEU A 238 -15.95 -7.68 13.74
CA LEU A 238 -14.51 -7.83 13.94
C LEU A 238 -13.80 -6.48 13.90
N TYR A 239 -14.20 -5.59 12.99
CA TYR A 239 -13.70 -4.21 12.97
C TYR A 239 -13.97 -3.49 14.30
N GLN A 240 -15.18 -3.59 14.85
CA GLN A 240 -15.52 -3.00 16.13
C GLN A 240 -14.64 -3.57 17.26
N ARG A 241 -14.39 -4.88 17.23
CA ARG A 241 -13.52 -5.53 18.22
C ARG A 241 -12.08 -5.03 18.14
N MET A 242 -11.54 -4.83 16.92
CA MET A 242 -10.22 -4.23 16.73
C MET A 242 -10.18 -2.78 17.24
N ALA A 243 -11.24 -1.99 17.01
CA ALA A 243 -11.35 -0.63 17.54
C ALA A 243 -11.38 -0.60 19.07
N GLU A 244 -12.09 -1.54 19.72
CA GLU A 244 -12.06 -1.71 21.18
C GLU A 244 -10.66 -2.02 21.68
N ARG A 245 -9.95 -2.94 21.03
CA ARG A 245 -8.57 -3.29 21.39
C ARG A 245 -7.62 -2.10 21.26
N VAL A 246 -7.71 -1.32 20.17
CA VAL A 246 -6.89 -0.11 20.01
C VAL A 246 -7.13 0.89 21.14
N ARG A 247 -8.37 1.08 21.59
CA ARG A 247 -8.67 1.95 22.74
C ARG A 247 -8.12 1.45 24.09
N GLN A 248 -7.70 0.19 24.16
CA GLN A 248 -7.03 -0.39 25.35
C GLN A 248 -5.51 -0.19 25.31
N SER A 249 -4.96 0.34 24.23
CA SER A 249 -3.52 0.62 24.10
C SER A 249 -3.06 1.68 25.09
N HIS A 250 -1.82 1.54 25.58
CA HIS A 250 -1.16 2.60 26.35
C HIS A 250 -0.82 3.82 25.48
N VAL A 251 -0.46 3.60 24.22
CA VAL A 251 -0.21 4.66 23.26
C VAL A 251 -1.00 4.39 21.97
N VAL A 252 -1.83 5.35 21.58
CA VAL A 252 -2.49 5.36 20.28
C VAL A 252 -1.88 6.45 19.39
N ALA A 253 -1.34 6.07 18.24
CA ALA A 253 -0.91 7.03 17.24
C ALA A 253 -2.04 7.30 16.23
N THR A 254 -2.26 8.57 15.87
CA THR A 254 -3.35 8.95 14.97
C THR A 254 -2.93 10.00 13.95
N ASP A 255 -3.55 9.93 12.77
CA ASP A 255 -3.40 10.91 11.70
C ASP A 255 -4.68 10.94 10.86
N ASP A 256 -4.89 11.98 10.03
CA ASP A 256 -6.03 12.08 9.14
C ASP A 256 -5.64 12.55 7.73
N THR A 257 -6.45 12.17 6.75
CA THR A 257 -6.33 12.72 5.39
C THR A 257 -7.70 12.95 4.76
N VAL A 258 -7.73 13.83 3.75
CA VAL A 258 -8.92 14.02 2.93
C VAL A 258 -9.22 12.74 2.14
N LEU A 259 -10.46 12.30 2.20
CA LEU A 259 -11.03 11.29 1.31
C LEU A 259 -12.19 11.94 0.56
N PRO A 260 -12.02 12.35 -0.71
CA PRO A 260 -13.07 12.97 -1.46
C PRO A 260 -14.29 12.06 -1.55
N MET A 261 -15.49 12.59 -1.31
CA MET A 261 -16.75 11.86 -1.42
C MET A 261 -17.63 12.54 -2.45
N LEU A 262 -18.24 11.75 -3.33
CA LEU A 262 -19.13 12.26 -4.37
C LEU A 262 -20.37 12.91 -3.74
N SER A 263 -20.71 14.10 -4.23
CA SER A 263 -21.93 14.83 -3.94
C SER A 263 -22.60 15.24 -5.25
N VAL A 264 -23.74 15.90 -5.19
CA VAL A 264 -24.44 16.33 -6.41
C VAL A 264 -23.61 17.38 -7.16
N GLY A 265 -23.07 17.00 -8.32
CA GLY A 265 -22.30 17.88 -9.20
C GLY A 265 -20.86 18.19 -8.77
N HIS A 266 -20.38 17.70 -7.62
CA HIS A 266 -19.02 17.93 -7.14
C HIS A 266 -18.57 16.86 -6.15
N THR A 267 -17.32 16.91 -5.69
CA THR A 267 -16.85 16.12 -4.55
C THR A 267 -16.72 17.00 -3.31
N GLN A 268 -17.12 16.47 -2.15
CA GLN A 268 -16.89 17.12 -0.87
C GLN A 268 -15.74 16.47 -0.10
N PRO A 269 -14.97 17.24 0.70
CA PRO A 269 -13.79 16.75 1.40
C PRO A 269 -14.18 16.02 2.70
N ALA A 270 -14.62 14.77 2.60
CA ALA A 270 -14.73 13.90 3.77
C ALA A 270 -13.34 13.51 4.30
N ARG A 271 -13.28 12.83 5.43
CA ARG A 271 -12.04 12.44 6.10
C ARG A 271 -11.97 10.95 6.39
N ILE A 272 -10.75 10.45 6.35
CA ILE A 272 -10.41 9.15 6.90
C ILE A 272 -9.31 9.34 7.94
N TRP A 273 -9.51 8.75 9.10
CA TRP A 273 -8.62 8.77 10.24
C TRP A 273 -7.95 7.41 10.36
N VAL A 274 -6.76 7.35 10.90
CA VAL A 274 -6.12 6.10 11.33
C VAL A 274 -5.81 6.18 12.81
N TYR A 275 -6.08 5.08 13.52
CA TYR A 275 -5.70 4.88 14.92
C TYR A 275 -4.86 3.61 14.99
N VAL A 276 -3.60 3.78 15.35
CA VAL A 276 -2.61 2.70 15.41
C VAL A 276 -2.37 2.38 16.87
N GLY A 277 -2.73 1.17 17.27
CA GLY A 277 -2.48 0.66 18.62
C GLY A 277 -1.00 0.30 18.84
N ASP A 278 -0.65 0.06 20.09
CA ASP A 278 0.69 -0.32 20.54
C ASP A 278 1.05 -1.78 20.24
N GLN A 279 2.06 -2.33 20.92
CA GLN A 279 2.50 -3.71 20.75
C GLN A 279 1.57 -4.73 21.43
N GLU A 280 0.83 -4.32 22.47
CA GLU A 280 -0.13 -5.20 23.16
C GLU A 280 -1.45 -5.28 22.39
N ASN A 281 -1.82 -4.22 21.70
CA ASN A 281 -3.01 -4.13 20.86
C ASN A 281 -2.61 -3.76 19.42
N PRO A 282 -1.95 -4.65 18.67
CA PRO A 282 -1.23 -4.34 17.44
C PRO A 282 -2.17 -4.28 16.23
N TYR A 283 -3.15 -3.39 16.26
CA TYR A 283 -4.13 -3.20 15.19
C TYR A 283 -4.02 -1.78 14.61
N ASN A 284 -4.31 -1.66 13.32
CA ASN A 284 -4.44 -0.41 12.60
C ASN A 284 -5.91 -0.23 12.24
N VAL A 285 -6.59 0.70 12.87
CA VAL A 285 -8.03 0.93 12.67
C VAL A 285 -8.24 2.24 11.92
N PHE A 286 -8.96 2.17 10.81
CA PHE A 286 -9.38 3.36 10.07
C PHE A 286 -10.82 3.71 10.41
N ASP A 287 -11.12 5.00 10.47
CA ASP A 287 -12.47 5.51 10.68
C ASP A 287 -12.80 6.58 9.63
N PHE A 288 -14.06 6.69 9.24
CA PHE A 288 -14.52 7.60 8.22
C PHE A 288 -15.49 8.62 8.80
N THR A 289 -15.25 9.92 8.48
CA THR A 289 -16.13 11.03 8.88
C THR A 289 -16.44 11.93 7.69
N LEU A 290 -17.60 12.61 7.73
CA LEU A 290 -18.02 13.50 6.65
C LEU A 290 -17.23 14.82 6.61
N ASP A 291 -16.59 15.18 7.71
CA ASP A 291 -15.80 16.39 7.85
C ASP A 291 -14.58 16.17 8.77
N ARG A 292 -13.76 17.21 8.95
CA ARG A 292 -12.62 17.21 9.87
C ARG A 292 -13.03 17.67 11.29
N GLY A 293 -14.30 17.62 11.64
CA GLY A 293 -14.77 18.04 12.94
C GLY A 293 -14.22 17.18 14.08
N ARG A 294 -14.16 17.77 15.27
CA ARG A 294 -13.70 17.11 16.51
C ARG A 294 -14.57 15.92 16.94
N GLU A 295 -15.80 15.85 16.47
CA GLU A 295 -16.75 14.80 16.87
C GLU A 295 -16.31 13.41 16.37
N GLY A 296 -15.62 13.31 15.24
CA GLY A 296 -15.04 12.04 14.76
C GLY A 296 -14.05 11.44 15.77
N PRO A 297 -12.92 12.11 16.05
CA PRO A 297 -11.98 11.65 17.06
C PRO A 297 -12.61 11.47 18.44
N LYS A 298 -13.54 12.32 18.84
CA LYS A 298 -14.27 12.20 20.12
C LYS A 298 -15.09 10.92 20.18
N HIS A 299 -15.79 10.58 19.12
CA HIS A 299 -16.56 9.34 19.06
C HIS A 299 -15.66 8.11 19.14
N PHE A 300 -14.57 8.08 18.39
CA PHE A 300 -13.64 6.96 18.39
C PHE A 300 -12.93 6.79 19.73
N LEU A 301 -12.43 7.90 20.31
CA LEU A 301 -11.64 7.91 21.55
C LEU A 301 -12.48 8.06 22.83
N ARG A 302 -13.78 7.86 22.77
CA ARG A 302 -14.75 8.13 23.88
C ARG A 302 -14.33 7.65 25.26
N ASP A 303 -13.73 6.45 25.34
CA ASP A 303 -13.33 5.80 26.61
C ASP A 303 -11.80 5.74 26.77
N PHE A 304 -11.05 6.39 25.89
CA PHE A 304 -9.61 6.39 25.92
C PHE A 304 -9.08 7.45 26.89
N THR A 305 -8.16 7.07 27.79
CA THR A 305 -7.62 7.91 28.85
C THR A 305 -6.09 7.92 28.91
N GLN A 306 -5.43 7.24 27.96
CA GLN A 306 -3.99 7.06 27.92
C GLN A 306 -3.30 8.10 27.03
N THR A 307 -2.19 7.75 26.40
CA THR A 307 -1.41 8.70 25.56
C THR A 307 -1.85 8.68 24.10
N LEU A 308 -2.21 9.85 23.56
CA LEU A 308 -2.52 10.05 22.13
C LEU A 308 -1.34 10.75 21.44
N LEU A 309 -0.66 10.04 20.56
CA LEU A 309 0.39 10.58 19.71
C LEU A 309 -0.22 11.14 18.42
N ALA A 310 -0.19 12.44 18.24
CA ALA A 310 -0.83 13.14 17.11
C ALA A 310 -0.05 14.37 16.68
N ASP A 311 -0.40 14.91 15.50
CA ASP A 311 0.04 16.23 15.07
C ASP A 311 -0.61 17.36 15.91
N ALA A 312 -0.31 18.62 15.56
CA ALA A 312 -0.84 19.80 16.26
C ALA A 312 -2.28 20.17 15.85
N TYR A 313 -3.06 19.25 15.28
CA TYR A 313 -4.43 19.55 14.89
C TYR A 313 -5.31 19.88 16.10
N GLY A 314 -5.93 21.07 16.06
CA GLY A 314 -6.75 21.59 17.17
C GLY A 314 -8.02 20.78 17.48
N GLY A 315 -8.49 19.93 16.56
CA GLY A 315 -9.64 19.06 16.79
C GLY A 315 -9.45 18.03 17.91
N TYR A 316 -8.21 17.68 18.23
CA TYR A 316 -7.90 16.78 19.37
C TYR A 316 -8.03 17.48 20.74
N ASN A 317 -7.91 18.82 20.82
CA ASN A 317 -7.89 19.53 22.10
C ASN A 317 -9.14 19.25 22.96
N GLY A 318 -10.34 19.24 22.35
CA GLY A 318 -11.58 18.99 23.05
C GLY A 318 -11.70 17.54 23.58
N VAL A 319 -11.10 16.57 22.88
CA VAL A 319 -11.07 15.16 23.29
C VAL A 319 -10.07 14.96 24.42
N VAL A 320 -8.89 15.56 24.28
CA VAL A 320 -7.82 15.51 25.29
C VAL A 320 -8.29 16.04 26.63
N THR A 321 -8.94 17.23 26.64
CA THR A 321 -9.42 17.85 27.88
C THR A 321 -10.60 17.08 28.49
N GLY A 322 -11.50 16.55 27.65
CA GLY A 322 -12.69 15.83 28.13
C GLY A 322 -12.39 14.47 28.74
N ASN A 323 -11.38 13.75 28.25
CA ASN A 323 -11.07 12.38 28.64
C ASN A 323 -9.79 12.25 29.50
N ALA A 324 -9.16 13.35 29.92
CA ALA A 324 -7.87 13.35 30.62
C ALA A 324 -6.74 12.61 29.83
N ILE A 325 -6.77 12.68 28.51
CA ILE A 325 -5.77 12.06 27.62
C ILE A 325 -4.47 12.86 27.70
N THR A 326 -3.33 12.19 27.81
CA THR A 326 -2.02 12.79 27.61
C THR A 326 -1.74 12.92 26.12
N ARG A 327 -1.61 14.14 25.60
CA ARG A 327 -1.26 14.34 24.21
C ARG A 327 0.25 14.37 24.04
N ALA A 328 0.79 13.53 23.15
CA ALA A 328 2.17 13.54 22.71
C ALA A 328 2.27 14.14 21.30
N GLY A 329 3.29 14.98 21.08
CA GLY A 329 3.56 15.64 19.80
C GLY A 329 4.57 14.88 18.94
N CYS A 330 4.71 15.30 17.68
CA CYS A 330 5.59 14.67 16.69
C CYS A 330 6.79 15.56 16.35
N TRP A 331 8.00 15.13 16.72
CA TRP A 331 9.24 15.84 16.38
C TRP A 331 9.56 15.83 14.89
N SER A 332 9.07 14.88 14.13
CA SER A 332 9.22 14.88 12.66
C SER A 332 8.50 16.06 12.02
N HIS A 333 7.32 16.44 12.53
CA HIS A 333 6.60 17.64 12.07
C HIS A 333 7.35 18.92 12.44
N ALA A 334 7.84 19.04 13.67
CA ALA A 334 8.66 20.19 14.07
C ALA A 334 9.91 20.31 13.18
N ARG A 335 10.63 19.21 12.95
CA ARG A 335 11.80 19.17 12.09
C ARG A 335 11.48 19.63 10.65
N ARG A 336 10.38 19.17 10.08
CA ARG A 336 9.96 19.54 8.73
C ARG A 336 9.79 21.05 8.58
N LYS A 337 9.19 21.74 9.56
CA LYS A 337 9.02 23.19 9.53
C LYS A 337 10.37 23.94 9.48
N PHE A 338 11.40 23.48 10.19
CA PHE A 338 12.74 24.08 10.08
C PHE A 338 13.37 23.84 8.71
N VAL A 339 13.21 22.64 8.13
CA VAL A 339 13.68 22.31 6.78
C VAL A 339 12.97 23.16 5.72
N ASP A 340 11.65 23.31 5.83
CA ASP A 340 10.86 24.11 4.87
C ASP A 340 11.25 25.61 4.91
N ALA A 341 11.65 26.10 6.07
CA ALA A 341 12.11 27.47 6.26
C ALA A 341 13.62 27.69 6.00
N GLU A 342 14.39 26.65 5.65
CA GLU A 342 15.85 26.69 5.50
C GLU A 342 16.33 27.82 4.58
N LYS A 343 15.66 28.02 3.44
CA LYS A 343 16.04 29.06 2.47
C LYS A 343 15.97 30.48 3.02
N THR A 344 15.18 30.71 4.06
CA THR A 344 14.96 32.05 4.64
C THR A 344 15.89 32.35 5.80
N ALA A 345 16.42 31.33 6.50
CA ALA A 345 17.37 31.45 7.60
C ALA A 345 18.23 30.17 7.70
N PRO A 346 19.22 29.98 6.79
CA PRO A 346 19.95 28.72 6.65
C PRO A 346 20.77 28.35 7.90
N GLU A 347 21.29 29.32 8.62
CA GLU A 347 22.09 29.07 9.85
C GLU A 347 21.21 28.52 10.97
N ILE A 348 20.07 29.15 11.24
CA ILE A 348 19.11 28.70 12.25
C ILE A 348 18.57 27.33 11.89
N ALA A 349 18.20 27.10 10.62
CA ALA A 349 17.73 25.80 10.14
C ALA A 349 18.76 24.70 10.35
N ARG A 350 20.02 24.93 9.96
CA ARG A 350 21.11 23.98 10.11
C ARG A 350 21.34 23.61 11.57
N GLU A 351 21.35 24.61 12.45
CA GLU A 351 21.56 24.41 13.88
C GLU A 351 20.40 23.62 14.51
N ALA A 352 19.15 24.00 14.22
CA ALA A 352 17.97 23.29 14.69
C ALA A 352 17.93 21.83 14.19
N VAL A 353 18.12 21.62 12.89
CA VAL A 353 18.12 20.28 12.27
C VAL A 353 19.25 19.41 12.82
N SER A 354 20.41 19.98 13.11
CA SER A 354 21.53 19.26 13.74
C SER A 354 21.19 18.78 15.16
N LEU A 355 20.61 19.63 16.00
CA LEU A 355 20.16 19.24 17.34
C LEU A 355 19.06 18.19 17.31
N LEU A 356 18.06 18.36 16.42
CA LEU A 356 17.02 17.34 16.21
C LEU A 356 17.61 16.03 15.71
N GLY A 357 18.63 16.08 14.84
CA GLY A 357 19.37 14.89 14.39
C GLY A 357 19.99 14.11 15.54
N LYS A 358 20.54 14.81 16.56
CA LYS A 358 21.07 14.18 17.78
C LYS A 358 19.97 13.50 18.59
N LEU A 359 18.76 14.10 18.71
CA LEU A 359 17.62 13.46 19.38
C LEU A 359 17.22 12.16 18.68
N PHE A 360 17.10 12.16 17.35
CA PHE A 360 16.80 10.95 16.59
C PHE A 360 17.93 9.90 16.66
N ALA A 361 19.17 10.32 16.84
CA ALA A 361 20.29 9.39 17.05
C ALA A 361 20.17 8.65 18.41
N VAL A 362 19.70 9.32 19.46
CA VAL A 362 19.39 8.68 20.75
C VAL A 362 18.30 7.63 20.59
N GLU A 363 17.23 7.93 19.85
CA GLU A 363 16.15 6.96 19.56
C GLU A 363 16.65 5.76 18.77
N LYS A 364 17.58 5.97 17.83
CA LYS A 364 18.20 4.88 17.08
C LYS A 364 19.03 3.96 18.00
N GLN A 365 19.73 4.49 19.00
CA GLN A 365 20.44 3.69 19.99
C GLN A 365 19.47 2.90 20.88
N ALA A 366 18.30 3.48 21.19
CA ALA A 366 17.29 2.88 22.03
C ALA A 366 16.33 1.91 21.30
N LYS A 367 16.58 1.58 20.01
CA LYS A 367 15.63 0.85 19.18
C LYS A 367 15.26 -0.53 19.76
N GLU A 368 16.27 -1.26 20.24
CA GLU A 368 16.10 -2.62 20.80
C GLU A 368 16.03 -2.62 22.34
N ALA A 369 16.07 -1.45 22.98
CA ALA A 369 16.03 -1.31 24.43
C ALA A 369 14.59 -1.52 24.98
N SER A 370 14.49 -1.99 26.21
CA SER A 370 13.24 -2.04 26.95
C SER A 370 12.65 -0.63 27.15
N VAL A 371 11.39 -0.54 27.56
CA VAL A 371 10.73 0.74 27.84
C VAL A 371 11.47 1.52 28.92
N GLU A 372 11.91 0.84 29.98
CA GLU A 372 12.64 1.42 31.10
C GLU A 372 14.03 1.91 30.68
N GLU A 373 14.78 1.09 29.96
CA GLU A 373 16.10 1.45 29.46
C GLU A 373 16.04 2.63 28.49
N ARG A 374 15.05 2.64 27.61
CA ARG A 374 14.77 3.75 26.69
C ARG A 374 14.47 5.04 27.43
N LEU A 375 13.64 4.98 28.45
CA LEU A 375 13.34 6.14 29.31
C LEU A 375 14.61 6.68 29.98
N GLN A 376 15.42 5.80 30.57
CA GLN A 376 16.68 6.20 31.21
C GLN A 376 17.66 6.83 30.20
N LEU A 377 17.76 6.30 28.99
CA LEU A 377 18.61 6.86 27.94
C LEU A 377 18.14 8.25 27.52
N ARG A 378 16.82 8.44 27.36
CA ARG A 378 16.20 9.74 27.05
C ARG A 378 16.47 10.77 28.16
N GLN A 379 16.31 10.38 29.41
CA GLN A 379 16.58 11.25 30.55
C GLN A 379 18.04 11.72 30.56
N ARG A 380 18.99 10.83 30.27
CA ARG A 380 20.42 11.14 30.28
C ARG A 380 20.90 11.93 29.06
N GLN A 381 20.34 11.67 27.87
CA GLN A 381 20.86 12.22 26.61
C GLN A 381 19.89 13.19 25.93
N SER A 382 18.59 12.88 25.86
CA SER A 382 17.64 13.72 25.14
C SER A 382 17.25 14.97 25.94
N VAL A 383 17.06 14.85 27.26
CA VAL A 383 16.67 15.99 28.11
C VAL A 383 17.69 17.15 28.06
N PRO A 384 19.01 16.93 28.15
CA PRO A 384 20.00 18.00 27.99
C PRO A 384 19.97 18.64 26.60
N LEU A 385 19.80 17.84 25.52
CA LEU A 385 19.68 18.35 24.15
C LEU A 385 18.42 19.21 23.97
N LEU A 386 17.32 18.82 24.59
CA LEU A 386 16.07 19.59 24.59
C LEU A 386 16.22 20.91 25.36
N ALA A 387 16.95 20.91 26.48
CA ALA A 387 17.25 22.13 27.23
C ALA A 387 18.07 23.12 26.38
N GLU A 388 19.09 22.63 25.68
CA GLU A 388 19.88 23.43 24.74
C GLU A 388 18.99 23.99 23.60
N LEU A 389 18.19 23.13 22.99
CA LEU A 389 17.29 23.53 21.90
C LEU A 389 16.31 24.62 22.37
N ARG A 390 15.73 24.47 23.56
CA ARG A 390 14.79 25.49 24.10
C ARG A 390 15.43 26.84 24.28
N GLN A 391 16.65 26.90 24.80
CA GLN A 391 17.38 28.18 24.95
C GLN A 391 17.60 28.84 23.57
N LYS A 392 17.97 28.07 22.55
CA LYS A 392 18.14 28.58 21.19
C LYS A 392 16.80 29.06 20.60
N LEU A 393 15.73 28.27 20.75
CA LEU A 393 14.39 28.66 20.26
C LEU A 393 13.93 29.97 20.85
N LEU A 394 14.12 30.20 22.15
CA LEU A 394 13.76 31.46 22.82
C LEU A 394 14.58 32.63 22.27
N ARG A 395 15.91 32.45 22.08
CA ARG A 395 16.79 33.45 21.47
C ARG A 395 16.37 33.79 20.03
N TRP A 396 16.11 32.78 19.20
CA TRP A 396 15.69 32.96 17.81
C TRP A 396 14.32 33.66 17.72
N LYS A 397 13.41 33.33 18.65
CA LYS A 397 12.10 34.00 18.72
C LYS A 397 12.22 35.52 18.91
N GLU A 398 13.19 36.01 19.69
CA GLU A 398 13.45 37.42 19.91
C GLU A 398 14.09 38.10 18.69
N GLN A 399 14.87 37.35 17.90
CA GLN A 399 15.60 37.86 16.73
C GLN A 399 14.77 37.90 15.44
N LEU A 400 13.74 37.08 15.34
CA LEU A 400 12.97 36.88 14.12
C LEU A 400 11.70 37.75 14.11
N LEU A 401 11.40 38.33 12.94
CA LEU A 401 10.14 39.07 12.76
C LEU A 401 8.94 38.10 12.85
N PRO A 402 7.79 38.51 13.39
CA PRO A 402 6.62 37.64 13.64
C PRO A 402 6.10 36.86 12.42
N LYS A 403 6.21 37.43 11.20
CA LYS A 403 5.76 36.82 9.94
C LYS A 403 6.87 36.10 9.17
N HIS A 404 8.07 35.98 9.75
CA HIS A 404 9.18 35.30 9.10
C HIS A 404 8.92 33.79 9.09
N PRO A 405 9.13 33.04 7.99
CA PRO A 405 8.86 31.59 7.92
C PRO A 405 9.57 30.79 9.01
N MET A 406 10.81 31.17 9.37
CA MET A 406 11.55 30.54 10.46
C MET A 406 10.92 30.84 11.83
N ALA A 407 10.30 32.02 12.03
CA ALA A 407 9.57 32.31 13.25
C ALA A 407 8.34 31.41 13.41
N GLU A 408 7.69 31.03 12.32
CA GLU A 408 6.60 30.05 12.36
C GLU A 408 7.09 28.68 12.88
N ALA A 409 8.25 28.20 12.40
CA ALA A 409 8.84 26.93 12.86
C ALA A 409 9.21 27.01 14.36
N VAL A 410 9.81 28.11 14.81
CA VAL A 410 10.15 28.36 16.22
C VAL A 410 8.89 28.41 17.09
N ASN A 411 7.89 29.19 16.69
CA ASN A 411 6.64 29.36 17.44
C ASN A 411 5.85 28.03 17.49
N TYR A 412 5.78 27.27 16.39
CA TYR A 412 5.19 25.94 16.37
C TYR A 412 5.84 25.04 17.43
N THR A 413 7.16 24.97 17.43
CA THR A 413 7.90 24.09 18.35
C THR A 413 7.72 24.52 19.80
N LEU A 414 7.75 25.82 20.08
CA LEU A 414 7.52 26.35 21.43
C LEU A 414 6.09 26.18 21.90
N SER A 415 5.09 26.34 21.02
CA SER A 415 3.67 26.16 21.37
C SER A 415 3.29 24.71 21.64
N GLN A 416 4.02 23.76 21.08
CA GLN A 416 3.84 22.33 21.29
C GLN A 416 4.90 21.74 22.23
N TRP A 417 5.61 22.59 23.01
CA TRP A 417 6.77 22.16 23.79
C TRP A 417 6.45 21.07 24.80
N ALA A 418 5.32 21.18 25.49
CA ALA A 418 4.90 20.19 26.49
C ALA A 418 4.62 18.84 25.82
N GLU A 419 3.85 18.84 24.74
CA GLU A 419 3.46 17.66 23.98
C GLU A 419 4.66 16.99 23.31
N LEU A 420 5.57 17.78 22.75
CA LEU A 420 6.79 17.28 22.13
C LEU A 420 7.74 16.60 23.12
N ASN A 421 7.65 16.91 24.41
CA ASN A 421 8.52 16.33 25.44
C ASN A 421 7.91 15.15 26.20
N VAL A 422 6.67 14.76 25.94
CA VAL A 422 6.01 13.62 26.60
C VAL A 422 6.83 12.33 26.46
N PHE A 423 7.47 12.10 25.31
CA PHE A 423 8.33 10.93 25.09
C PHE A 423 9.49 10.81 26.09
N CYS A 424 9.91 11.90 26.72
CA CYS A 424 10.93 11.90 27.76
C CYS A 424 10.42 11.49 29.13
N SER A 425 9.10 11.51 29.35
CA SER A 425 8.47 11.07 30.61
C SER A 425 7.96 9.65 30.56
N ASP A 426 7.83 9.06 29.35
CA ASP A 426 7.32 7.73 29.12
C ASP A 426 8.13 7.03 28.01
N GLY A 427 8.80 5.94 28.35
CA GLY A 427 9.62 5.17 27.42
C GLY A 427 8.83 4.45 26.32
N ALA A 428 7.52 4.25 26.51
CA ALA A 428 6.64 3.63 25.51
C ALA A 428 6.23 4.60 24.39
N VAL A 429 6.23 5.91 24.67
CA VAL A 429 5.81 6.94 23.70
C VAL A 429 6.89 7.17 22.64
N PRO A 430 6.61 7.01 21.33
CA PRO A 430 7.58 7.32 20.27
C PRO A 430 7.86 8.82 20.17
N ILE A 431 9.06 9.17 19.69
CA ILE A 431 9.45 10.58 19.44
C ILE A 431 8.67 11.19 18.27
N ASP A 432 8.18 10.38 17.35
CA ASP A 432 7.43 10.83 16.17
C ASP A 432 6.23 9.95 15.85
N ASN A 433 5.38 10.46 14.96
CA ASN A 433 4.14 9.83 14.53
C ASN A 433 4.27 9.11 13.17
N ASN A 434 5.48 8.72 12.78
CA ASN A 434 5.74 8.11 11.47
C ASN A 434 4.98 6.79 11.25
N VAL A 435 4.54 6.12 12.31
CA VAL A 435 3.76 4.89 12.20
C VAL A 435 2.38 5.15 11.60
N SER A 436 1.65 6.15 12.08
CA SER A 436 0.34 6.51 11.53
C SER A 436 0.46 7.15 10.14
N GLU A 437 1.47 8.00 9.91
CA GLU A 437 1.74 8.59 8.59
C GLU A 437 2.00 7.51 7.52
N ARG A 438 2.70 6.44 7.87
CA ARG A 438 2.98 5.31 6.99
C ARG A 438 1.71 4.56 6.58
N GLU A 439 0.83 4.33 7.53
CA GLU A 439 -0.45 3.67 7.26
C GLU A 439 -1.40 4.60 6.49
N MET A 440 -1.42 5.89 6.82
CA MET A 440 -2.19 6.89 6.08
C MET A 440 -1.73 7.04 4.62
N LYS A 441 -0.42 6.92 4.35
CA LYS A 441 0.14 6.96 3.00
C LYS A 441 -0.47 5.90 2.07
N ARG A 442 -0.89 4.76 2.60
CA ARG A 442 -1.57 3.69 1.86
C ARG A 442 -2.95 4.11 1.37
N VAL A 443 -3.71 4.76 2.23
CA VAL A 443 -5.02 5.35 1.86
C VAL A 443 -4.84 6.41 0.79
N VAL A 444 -3.81 7.25 0.92
CA VAL A 444 -3.47 8.26 -0.10
C VAL A 444 -3.13 7.62 -1.45
N LEU A 445 -2.42 6.49 -1.47
CA LEU A 445 -2.13 5.74 -2.70
C LEU A 445 -3.42 5.17 -3.32
N ASN A 446 -4.29 4.56 -2.51
CA ASN A 446 -5.59 4.07 -2.99
C ASN A 446 -6.46 5.21 -3.54
N ARG A 447 -6.50 6.35 -2.85
CA ARG A 447 -7.20 7.56 -3.31
C ARG A 447 -6.68 8.07 -4.66
N LYS A 448 -5.35 8.09 -4.87
CA LYS A 448 -4.77 8.49 -6.16
C LYS A 448 -5.21 7.60 -7.33
N ASN A 449 -5.49 6.33 -7.07
CA ASN A 449 -5.97 5.38 -8.07
C ASN A 449 -7.49 5.36 -8.22
N SER A 450 -8.23 5.50 -7.11
CA SER A 450 -9.71 5.38 -7.06
C SER A 450 -10.43 6.73 -7.00
N LEU A 451 -9.72 7.84 -6.84
CA LEU A 451 -10.13 9.25 -6.84
C LEU A 451 -11.06 9.64 -5.68
N PHE A 452 -12.22 9.03 -5.54
CA PHE A 452 -13.24 9.37 -4.54
C PHE A 452 -14.04 8.13 -4.08
N VAL A 453 -14.79 8.29 -3.00
CA VAL A 453 -15.82 7.34 -2.57
C VAL A 453 -17.20 7.85 -2.98
N GLY A 454 -18.10 6.95 -3.37
CA GLY A 454 -19.39 7.32 -3.96
C GLY A 454 -20.39 7.95 -2.98
N ASN A 455 -20.33 7.58 -1.69
CA ASN A 455 -21.28 8.00 -0.65
C ASN A 455 -20.74 7.66 0.75
N PRO A 456 -21.44 8.03 1.86
CA PRO A 456 -21.00 7.72 3.22
C PRO A 456 -20.81 6.22 3.49
N ARG A 457 -21.67 5.34 2.94
CA ARG A 457 -21.49 3.88 3.06
C ARG A 457 -20.18 3.43 2.41
N GLY A 458 -19.84 3.97 1.22
CA GLY A 458 -18.57 3.68 0.55
C GLY A 458 -17.35 4.15 1.33
N GLY A 459 -17.45 5.29 2.03
CA GLY A 459 -16.41 5.77 2.94
C GLY A 459 -16.22 4.83 4.14
N ARG A 460 -17.31 4.39 4.77
CA ARG A 460 -17.29 3.40 5.86
C ARG A 460 -16.73 2.05 5.40
N THR A 461 -17.19 1.55 4.24
CA THR A 461 -16.65 0.35 3.61
C THR A 461 -15.12 0.45 3.43
N ALA A 462 -14.63 1.59 2.94
CA ALA A 462 -13.21 1.81 2.75
C ALA A 462 -12.44 1.78 4.09
N ALA A 463 -12.97 2.35 5.16
CA ALA A 463 -12.36 2.34 6.49
C ALA A 463 -12.28 0.92 7.05
N ILE A 464 -13.39 0.16 7.01
CA ILE A 464 -13.46 -1.22 7.52
C ILE A 464 -12.47 -2.13 6.78
N LEU A 465 -12.49 -2.12 5.45
CA LEU A 465 -11.65 -3.02 4.66
C LEU A 465 -10.18 -2.61 4.66
N ALA A 466 -9.88 -1.31 4.75
CA ALA A 466 -8.51 -0.83 4.99
C ALA A 466 -7.99 -1.28 6.37
N THR A 467 -8.83 -1.29 7.40
CA THR A 467 -8.48 -1.79 8.74
C THR A 467 -7.99 -3.24 8.68
N LEU A 468 -8.75 -4.12 8.05
CA LEU A 468 -8.39 -5.54 7.95
C LEU A 468 -7.11 -5.73 7.13
N THR A 469 -7.02 -5.15 5.94
CA THR A 469 -5.87 -5.34 5.06
C THR A 469 -4.59 -4.70 5.62
N SER A 470 -4.69 -3.54 6.27
CA SER A 470 -3.55 -2.88 6.93
C SER A 470 -3.09 -3.68 8.15
N THR A 471 -4.01 -4.20 8.96
CA THR A 471 -3.66 -5.03 10.13
C THR A 471 -3.08 -6.38 9.70
N CYS A 472 -3.59 -7.01 8.64
CA CYS A 472 -2.97 -8.21 8.08
C CYS A 472 -1.49 -7.95 7.73
N ARG A 473 -1.20 -6.84 7.07
CA ARG A 473 0.18 -6.46 6.74
C ARG A 473 1.05 -6.21 7.97
N ARG A 474 0.50 -5.56 9.01
CA ARG A 474 1.22 -5.35 10.28
C ARG A 474 1.65 -6.67 10.91
N HIS A 475 0.84 -7.71 10.73
CA HIS A 475 1.11 -9.06 11.21
C HIS A 475 1.77 -9.97 10.18
N GLU A 476 2.17 -9.45 9.01
CA GLU A 476 2.73 -10.27 7.93
C GLU A 476 1.81 -11.45 7.56
N ILE A 477 0.54 -11.16 7.40
CA ILE A 477 -0.50 -12.10 7.00
C ILE A 477 -0.89 -11.83 5.56
N ASP A 478 -0.98 -12.85 4.72
CA ASP A 478 -1.61 -12.75 3.42
C ASP A 478 -3.11 -12.41 3.57
N PRO A 479 -3.54 -11.19 3.18
CA PRO A 479 -4.93 -10.78 3.33
C PRO A 479 -5.89 -11.61 2.48
N GLN A 480 -5.46 -12.15 1.33
CA GLN A 480 -6.26 -13.03 0.49
C GLN A 480 -6.64 -14.32 1.23
N LEU A 481 -5.65 -14.98 1.81
CA LEU A 481 -5.84 -16.21 2.56
C LEU A 481 -6.71 -15.97 3.81
N TYR A 482 -6.38 -14.93 4.57
CA TYR A 482 -7.10 -14.58 5.78
C TYR A 482 -8.57 -14.27 5.52
N LEU A 483 -8.86 -13.38 4.57
CA LEU A 483 -10.22 -12.99 4.21
C LEU A 483 -11.02 -14.17 3.64
N THR A 484 -10.40 -15.04 2.84
CA THR A 484 -11.08 -16.24 2.33
C THR A 484 -11.53 -17.13 3.49
N GLN A 485 -10.66 -17.42 4.45
CA GLN A 485 -11.01 -18.24 5.61
C GLN A 485 -12.04 -17.54 6.53
N LEU A 486 -11.90 -16.25 6.71
CA LEU A 486 -12.83 -15.43 7.49
C LEU A 486 -14.25 -15.51 6.89
N LEU A 487 -14.39 -15.28 5.58
CA LEU A 487 -15.68 -15.28 4.89
C LEU A 487 -16.33 -16.67 4.79
N VAL A 488 -15.54 -17.75 4.86
CA VAL A 488 -16.08 -19.11 4.93
C VAL A 488 -16.67 -19.40 6.31
N ASN A 489 -16.02 -18.95 7.38
CA ASN A 489 -16.34 -19.41 8.73
C ASN A 489 -17.18 -18.41 9.53
N LEU A 490 -16.99 -17.11 9.34
CA LEU A 490 -17.62 -16.07 10.16
C LEU A 490 -19.16 -16.13 10.16
N PRO A 491 -19.87 -16.46 9.05
CA PRO A 491 -21.33 -16.51 9.03
C PRO A 491 -21.96 -17.50 10.04
N SER A 492 -21.25 -18.58 10.35
CA SER A 492 -21.68 -19.60 11.32
C SER A 492 -20.95 -19.53 12.67
N TRP A 493 -20.03 -18.55 12.84
CA TRP A 493 -19.18 -18.46 14.03
C TRP A 493 -19.91 -17.77 15.20
N PRO A 494 -19.81 -18.30 16.43
CA PRO A 494 -20.42 -17.66 17.60
C PRO A 494 -19.81 -16.28 17.87
N ALA A 495 -20.66 -15.26 18.02
CA ALA A 495 -20.22 -13.89 18.27
C ALA A 495 -19.33 -13.73 19.52
N ARG A 496 -19.55 -14.57 20.56
CA ARG A 496 -18.75 -14.59 21.79
C ARG A 496 -17.29 -14.98 21.56
N ASP A 497 -16.99 -15.73 20.50
CA ASP A 497 -15.66 -16.28 20.20
C ASP A 497 -14.95 -15.52 19.06
N LEU A 498 -15.42 -14.30 18.77
CA LEU A 498 -14.93 -13.47 17.66
C LEU A 498 -13.44 -13.13 17.75
N ASP A 499 -12.89 -13.05 18.96
CA ASP A 499 -11.47 -12.77 19.19
C ASP A 499 -10.54 -13.79 18.51
N ALA A 500 -11.00 -15.03 18.30
CA ALA A 500 -10.22 -16.04 17.60
C ALA A 500 -9.91 -15.65 16.12
N TRP A 501 -10.70 -14.74 15.55
CA TRP A 501 -10.54 -14.24 14.19
C TRP A 501 -9.77 -12.91 14.13
N LEU A 502 -9.36 -12.33 15.25
CA LEU A 502 -8.43 -11.21 15.21
C LEU A 502 -7.14 -11.64 14.48
N PRO A 503 -6.55 -10.80 13.62
CA PRO A 503 -5.45 -11.21 12.74
C PRO A 503 -4.26 -11.87 13.47
N ASP A 504 -3.86 -11.35 14.63
CA ASP A 504 -2.79 -11.93 15.45
C ASP A 504 -3.15 -13.30 16.01
N GLN A 505 -4.40 -13.47 16.50
CA GLN A 505 -4.90 -14.74 17.05
C GLN A 505 -5.08 -15.77 15.93
N TRP A 506 -5.65 -15.36 14.81
CA TRP A 506 -5.78 -16.22 13.64
C TRP A 506 -4.40 -16.70 13.14
N LYS A 507 -3.38 -15.80 13.06
CA LYS A 507 -2.01 -16.19 12.64
C LYS A 507 -1.47 -17.31 13.52
N ARG A 508 -1.60 -17.19 14.85
CA ARG A 508 -1.14 -18.22 15.80
C ARG A 508 -1.89 -19.55 15.61
N ALA A 509 -3.21 -19.50 15.51
CA ALA A 509 -4.05 -20.69 15.33
C ALA A 509 -3.81 -21.34 13.96
N HIS A 510 -3.59 -20.54 12.90
CA HIS A 510 -3.29 -21.04 11.56
C HIS A 510 -1.92 -21.73 11.51
N ALA A 511 -0.88 -21.12 12.07
CA ALA A 511 0.45 -21.72 12.17
C ALA A 511 0.44 -23.05 12.95
N ALA A 512 -0.30 -23.11 14.06
CA ALA A 512 -0.45 -24.35 14.83
C ALA A 512 -1.15 -25.46 14.02
N ARG A 513 -2.17 -25.12 13.23
CA ARG A 513 -2.85 -26.09 12.34
C ARG A 513 -1.94 -26.58 11.22
N CYS A 514 -1.20 -25.69 10.58
CA CYS A 514 -0.23 -26.08 9.55
C CYS A 514 0.82 -27.02 10.11
N ALA A 515 1.38 -26.74 11.30
CA ALA A 515 2.35 -27.59 11.96
C ALA A 515 1.76 -28.99 12.29
N ALA A 516 0.51 -29.05 12.77
CA ALA A 516 -0.16 -30.32 13.08
C ALA A 516 -0.43 -31.18 11.84
N LEU A 517 -0.58 -30.56 10.67
CA LEU A 517 -0.81 -31.24 9.39
C LEU A 517 0.49 -31.51 8.62
N GLY A 518 1.65 -31.11 9.13
CA GLY A 518 2.93 -31.23 8.42
C GLY A 518 3.03 -30.36 7.16
N ILE A 519 2.18 -29.30 7.06
CA ILE A 519 2.15 -28.37 5.93
C ILE A 519 3.05 -27.18 6.28
N PRO A 520 3.96 -26.74 5.40
CA PRO A 520 4.72 -25.52 5.66
C PRO A 520 3.76 -24.33 5.85
N ALA A 521 3.98 -23.55 6.90
CA ALA A 521 3.24 -22.31 7.07
C ALA A 521 3.46 -21.41 5.84
N PRO A 522 2.43 -20.67 5.36
CA PRO A 522 2.62 -19.75 4.26
C PRO A 522 3.73 -18.75 4.60
N PRO A 523 4.54 -18.34 3.61
CA PRO A 523 5.64 -17.42 3.85
C PRO A 523 5.12 -16.16 4.55
N THR A 524 5.80 -15.74 5.61
CA THR A 524 5.62 -14.42 6.20
C THR A 524 6.12 -13.41 5.20
N THR A 525 5.23 -12.51 4.73
CA THR A 525 5.53 -11.48 3.73
C THR A 525 6.43 -10.37 4.27
#